data_7696525d537e6954ed509250fbd5646b
#
_entry.id   7696525d537e6954ed509250fbd5646b
#
_cell.length_a   1.000
_cell.length_b   1.000
_cell.length_c   1.000
_cell.angle_alpha   90.00
_cell.angle_beta   90.00
_cell.angle_gamma   90.00
#
_symmetry.space_group_name_H-M   'P 1'
#
loop_
_entity.id
_entity.type
_entity.pdbx_description
1 polymer ?
#
loop_
_entity_poly.entity_id
_entity_poly.type
_entity_poly.pdbx_seq_one_letter_code
_entity_poly.pdbx_strand_id
1 'polypeptide(L)'
;MKKLCVWAVAALLMAACTPKAEKTTDSGLLQSNFQMEVDGKKTDLYTLRNKNNMEVCITNFGGRIVSVMVPDKDGQMRDVVLGFDSIQDYISKPSDFGATIGRYANRINQGQFTLDSVEYQLPRNNYGHCLHGGPQGFQYRVFDAELLNPQELQLTYRAEDGEEGFPGNITCKVLMKLTDDNAIDIQYEAETDKPTIVNMTNHSYF
;
A
#
# COMPACT_ATOMS: atom_id res chain seq x y z
N MET A 1 -6.75 24.58 -75.64
CA MET A 1 -6.62 23.44 -74.68
C MET A 1 -6.05 23.99 -73.41
N LYS A 2 -6.90 24.24 -72.41
CA LYS A 2 -6.50 24.77 -71.12
C LYS A 2 -6.36 23.59 -70.18
N LYS A 3 -5.14 23.35 -69.56
CA LYS A 3 -4.87 22.31 -68.53
C LYS A 3 -5.22 22.90 -67.20
N LEU A 4 -6.19 22.30 -66.51
CA LEU A 4 -6.53 22.56 -65.10
C LEU A 4 -5.57 21.74 -64.22
N CYS A 5 -4.74 22.43 -63.42
CA CYS A 5 -3.99 21.82 -62.34
C CYS A 5 -4.87 21.79 -61.08
N VAL A 6 -5.22 20.60 -60.62
CA VAL A 6 -5.91 20.38 -59.31
C VAL A 6 -4.85 20.20 -58.26
N TRP A 7 -4.77 21.13 -57.30
CA TRP A 7 -3.94 20.99 -56.10
C TRP A 7 -4.75 20.27 -55.05
N ALA A 8 -4.34 19.05 -54.69
CA ALA A 8 -4.88 18.35 -53.55
C ALA A 8 -4.19 18.85 -52.27
N VAL A 9 -4.91 19.54 -51.39
CA VAL A 9 -4.44 19.95 -50.07
C VAL A 9 -4.68 18.76 -49.13
N ALA A 10 -3.61 18.09 -48.73
CA ALA A 10 -3.65 17.07 -47.69
C ALA A 10 -3.70 17.76 -46.31
N ALA A 11 -4.85 17.75 -45.66
CA ALA A 11 -4.99 18.20 -44.30
C ALA A 11 -4.41 17.14 -43.34
N LEU A 12 -3.25 17.43 -42.76
CA LEU A 12 -2.67 16.65 -41.69
C LEU A 12 -3.50 16.90 -40.40
N LEU A 13 -4.33 15.95 -40.03
CA LEU A 13 -4.97 15.93 -38.70
C LEU A 13 -3.90 15.59 -37.64
N MET A 14 -3.36 16.60 -36.99
CA MET A 14 -2.60 16.43 -35.76
C MET A 14 -3.57 16.07 -34.65
N ALA A 15 -3.60 14.80 -34.26
CA ALA A 15 -4.27 14.38 -33.03
C ALA A 15 -3.47 14.97 -31.85
N ALA A 16 -3.95 16.08 -31.31
CA ALA A 16 -3.42 16.63 -30.06
C ALA A 16 -3.76 15.65 -28.94
N CYS A 17 -2.77 14.89 -28.45
CA CYS A 17 -2.88 14.20 -27.17
C CYS A 17 -3.03 15.28 -26.08
N THR A 18 -4.25 15.54 -25.63
CA THR A 18 -4.49 16.30 -24.40
C THR A 18 -3.86 15.54 -23.26
N PRO A 19 -2.92 16.13 -22.50
CA PRO A 19 -2.38 15.47 -21.32
C PRO A 19 -3.53 15.18 -20.37
N LYS A 20 -3.65 13.92 -19.94
CA LYS A 20 -4.63 13.51 -18.93
C LYS A 20 -4.34 14.32 -17.66
N ALA A 21 -5.32 15.06 -17.16
CA ALA A 21 -5.14 15.83 -15.93
C ALA A 21 -4.62 14.91 -14.82
N GLU A 22 -3.54 15.30 -14.18
CA GLU A 22 -2.93 14.55 -13.11
C GLU A 22 -3.87 14.52 -11.89
N LYS A 23 -4.10 13.31 -11.34
CA LYS A 23 -4.96 13.17 -10.17
C LYS A 23 -4.19 13.56 -8.92
N THR A 24 -4.70 14.58 -8.24
CA THR A 24 -4.19 15.07 -6.97
C THR A 24 -5.23 14.79 -5.87
N THR A 25 -4.78 14.32 -4.71
CA THR A 25 -5.61 14.09 -3.53
C THR A 25 -5.86 15.41 -2.76
N ASP A 26 -6.73 15.39 -1.76
CA ASP A 26 -6.97 16.57 -0.91
C ASP A 26 -5.74 16.91 -0.05
N SER A 27 -4.91 15.92 0.27
CA SER A 27 -3.61 16.10 0.93
C SER A 27 -2.52 16.65 0.01
N GLY A 28 -2.78 16.76 -1.30
CA GLY A 28 -1.80 17.23 -2.29
C GLY A 28 -0.91 16.14 -2.90
N LEU A 29 -1.14 14.87 -2.58
CA LEU A 29 -0.38 13.76 -3.15
C LEU A 29 -0.72 13.58 -4.63
N LEU A 30 0.30 13.36 -5.46
CA LEU A 30 0.15 13.04 -6.86
C LEU A 30 0.08 11.51 -7.03
N GLN A 31 -1.01 10.99 -7.59
CA GLN A 31 -1.17 9.55 -7.80
C GLN A 31 -0.01 8.96 -8.61
N SER A 32 0.51 9.70 -9.60
CA SER A 32 1.65 9.28 -10.44
C SER A 32 2.92 8.96 -9.65
N ASN A 33 3.15 9.62 -8.50
CA ASN A 33 4.30 9.35 -7.63
C ASN A 33 4.23 7.98 -6.93
N PHE A 34 3.06 7.36 -6.95
CA PHE A 34 2.82 6.03 -6.36
C PHE A 34 2.70 4.94 -7.41
N GLN A 35 2.83 5.30 -8.70
CA GLN A 35 2.70 4.37 -9.83
C GLN A 35 4.09 3.99 -10.36
N MET A 36 4.57 2.83 -9.94
CA MET A 36 5.80 2.22 -10.44
C MET A 36 5.70 0.70 -10.37
N GLU A 37 6.74 0.01 -10.81
CA GLU A 37 6.87 -1.43 -10.66
C GLU A 37 7.90 -1.75 -9.58
N VAL A 38 7.52 -2.58 -8.61
CA VAL A 38 8.38 -3.08 -7.54
C VAL A 38 8.22 -4.59 -7.48
N ASP A 39 9.32 -5.34 -7.59
CA ASP A 39 9.34 -6.81 -7.59
C ASP A 39 8.37 -7.44 -8.61
N GLY A 40 8.25 -6.83 -9.81
CA GLY A 40 7.38 -7.29 -10.89
C GLY A 40 5.88 -7.00 -10.68
N LYS A 41 5.51 -6.26 -9.63
CA LYS A 41 4.13 -5.85 -9.35
C LYS A 41 3.98 -4.33 -9.43
N LYS A 42 2.82 -3.89 -9.92
CA LYS A 42 2.50 -2.46 -10.01
C LYS A 42 2.01 -1.93 -8.68
N THR A 43 2.57 -0.78 -8.28
CA THR A 43 2.09 0.00 -7.14
C THR A 43 1.11 1.07 -7.61
N ASP A 44 0.25 1.53 -6.70
CA ASP A 44 -0.67 2.65 -6.94
C ASP A 44 -1.07 3.32 -5.61
N LEU A 45 -1.77 4.45 -5.72
CA LEU A 45 -2.41 5.16 -4.61
C LEU A 45 -3.93 5.05 -4.74
N TYR A 46 -4.56 4.57 -3.69
CA TYR A 46 -6.01 4.41 -3.57
C TYR A 46 -6.54 5.44 -2.59
N THR A 47 -7.61 6.12 -2.98
CA THR A 47 -8.25 7.16 -2.16
C THR A 47 -9.62 6.68 -1.71
N LEU A 48 -9.81 6.59 -0.39
CA LEU A 48 -11.11 6.36 0.22
C LEU A 48 -11.70 7.70 0.67
N ARG A 49 -13.00 7.88 0.47
CA ARG A 49 -13.71 9.10 0.86
C ARG A 49 -15.11 8.79 1.38
N ASN A 50 -15.43 9.32 2.56
CA ASN A 50 -16.77 9.18 3.13
C ASN A 50 -17.67 10.40 2.81
N LYS A 51 -18.92 10.35 3.24
CA LYS A 51 -19.91 11.44 3.02
C LYS A 51 -19.59 12.74 3.78
N ASN A 52 -18.70 12.68 4.77
CA ASN A 52 -18.27 13.84 5.55
C ASN A 52 -16.98 14.47 4.99
N ASN A 53 -16.57 14.07 3.77
CA ASN A 53 -15.34 14.52 3.10
C ASN A 53 -14.04 14.16 3.83
N MET A 54 -14.06 13.24 4.79
CA MET A 54 -12.81 12.65 5.27
C MET A 54 -12.18 11.84 4.14
N GLU A 55 -10.88 12.01 3.93
CA GLU A 55 -10.11 11.30 2.92
C GLU A 55 -9.01 10.47 3.57
N VAL A 56 -8.83 9.24 3.09
CA VAL A 56 -7.72 8.36 3.46
C VAL A 56 -7.04 7.87 2.19
N CYS A 57 -5.75 8.12 2.07
CA CYS A 57 -4.95 7.64 0.97
C CYS A 57 -4.12 6.44 1.40
N ILE A 58 -4.16 5.36 0.60
CA ILE A 58 -3.52 4.09 0.89
C ILE A 58 -2.73 3.66 -0.35
N THR A 59 -1.48 3.24 -0.17
CA THR A 59 -0.73 2.56 -1.22
C THR A 59 -0.70 1.06 -0.97
N ASN A 60 -0.73 0.28 -2.05
CA ASN A 60 -0.56 -1.17 -1.98
C ASN A 60 0.91 -1.60 -1.75
N PHE A 61 1.87 -0.68 -1.79
CA PHE A 61 3.22 -0.95 -1.32
C PHE A 61 3.26 -0.96 0.21
N GLY A 62 3.36 -2.14 0.79
CA GLY A 62 3.30 -2.36 2.23
C GLY A 62 1.91 -2.19 2.83
N GLY A 63 0.84 -2.07 2.00
CA GLY A 63 -0.51 -1.83 2.48
C GLY A 63 -0.57 -0.64 3.46
N ARG A 64 0.01 0.51 3.04
CA ARG A 64 0.27 1.67 3.90
C ARG A 64 -0.82 2.71 3.83
N ILE A 65 -1.25 3.20 5.00
CA ILE A 65 -1.96 4.47 5.09
C ILE A 65 -0.92 5.58 4.93
N VAL A 66 -1.08 6.40 3.89
CA VAL A 66 -0.13 7.45 3.49
C VAL A 66 -0.57 8.82 3.99
N SER A 67 -1.88 9.08 3.99
CA SER A 67 -2.49 10.36 4.36
C SER A 67 -3.86 10.13 4.96
N VAL A 68 -4.21 10.92 5.97
CA VAL A 68 -5.53 10.94 6.62
C VAL A 68 -5.95 12.38 6.81
N MET A 69 -6.85 12.85 5.93
CA MET A 69 -7.38 14.22 5.98
C MET A 69 -8.63 14.27 6.86
N VAL A 70 -8.55 15.00 7.95
CA VAL A 70 -9.65 15.22 8.90
C VAL A 70 -9.87 16.71 9.15
N PRO A 71 -11.09 17.15 9.48
CA PRO A 71 -11.32 18.54 9.88
C PRO A 71 -10.75 18.81 11.28
N ASP A 72 -10.04 19.90 11.43
CA ASP A 72 -9.66 20.42 12.74
C ASP A 72 -10.86 21.13 13.44
N LYS A 73 -10.63 21.70 14.63
CA LYS A 73 -11.66 22.40 15.41
C LYS A 73 -12.30 23.61 14.69
N ASP A 74 -11.62 24.15 13.68
CA ASP A 74 -12.06 25.29 12.88
C ASP A 74 -12.64 24.84 11.52
N GLY A 75 -12.76 23.53 11.31
CA GLY A 75 -13.26 22.90 10.07
C GLY A 75 -12.25 22.88 8.93
N GLN A 76 -10.98 23.22 9.19
CA GLN A 76 -9.93 23.12 8.18
C GLN A 76 -9.41 21.69 8.07
N MET A 77 -9.32 21.17 6.84
CA MET A 77 -8.80 19.82 6.60
C MET A 77 -7.28 19.79 6.89
N ARG A 78 -6.86 18.80 7.69
CA ARG A 78 -5.46 18.57 8.07
C ARG A 78 -5.10 17.12 7.85
N ASP A 79 -3.91 16.88 7.31
CA ASP A 79 -3.31 15.56 7.35
C ASP A 79 -2.73 15.29 8.74
N VAL A 80 -3.14 14.18 9.34
CA VAL A 80 -2.77 13.84 10.73
C VAL A 80 -1.88 12.60 10.81
N VAL A 81 -1.47 12.01 9.69
CA VAL A 81 -0.62 10.81 9.68
C VAL A 81 0.75 11.12 9.03
N LEU A 82 1.81 10.51 9.55
CA LEU A 82 3.13 10.60 8.94
C LEU A 82 3.25 9.65 7.75
N GLY A 83 3.71 10.16 6.61
CA GLY A 83 3.92 9.41 5.37
C GLY A 83 4.96 10.08 4.48
N PHE A 84 5.20 9.49 3.31
CA PHE A 84 6.02 10.05 2.24
C PHE A 84 5.18 10.29 0.98
N ASP A 85 5.64 11.17 0.12
CA ASP A 85 4.90 11.61 -1.07
C ASP A 85 5.12 10.74 -2.30
N SER A 86 5.89 9.65 -2.18
CA SER A 86 6.18 8.73 -3.29
C SER A 86 6.60 7.34 -2.83
N ILE A 87 6.43 6.33 -3.70
CA ILE A 87 6.98 4.98 -3.48
C ILE A 87 8.51 5.02 -3.41
N GLN A 88 9.15 5.85 -4.24
CA GLN A 88 10.61 5.99 -4.24
C GLN A 88 11.15 6.45 -2.88
N ASP A 89 10.42 7.30 -2.16
CA ASP A 89 10.80 7.72 -0.81
C ASP A 89 10.68 6.59 0.20
N TYR A 90 9.63 5.78 0.14
CA TYR A 90 9.49 4.58 0.99
C TYR A 90 10.57 3.53 0.74
N ILE A 91 11.07 3.41 -0.49
CA ILE A 91 12.17 2.49 -0.85
C ILE A 91 13.52 3.04 -0.37
N SER A 92 13.79 4.34 -0.60
CA SER A 92 15.08 4.96 -0.29
C SER A 92 15.26 5.33 1.18
N LYS A 93 14.14 5.50 1.91
CA LYS A 93 14.09 5.86 3.33
C LYS A 93 13.27 4.79 4.08
N PRO A 94 13.81 3.58 4.32
CA PRO A 94 13.07 2.49 4.96
C PRO A 94 12.41 2.96 6.26
N SER A 95 11.11 2.75 6.36
CA SER A 95 10.29 3.12 7.52
C SER A 95 9.09 2.20 7.63
N ASP A 96 8.48 2.19 8.81
CA ASP A 96 7.24 1.46 9.07
C ASP A 96 6.00 2.38 9.01
N PHE A 97 6.15 3.65 8.58
CA PHE A 97 5.07 4.63 8.52
C PHE A 97 3.86 4.09 7.75
N GLY A 98 2.71 4.03 8.43
CA GLY A 98 1.44 3.60 7.90
C GLY A 98 1.32 2.13 7.49
N ALA A 99 2.40 1.35 7.60
CA ALA A 99 2.50 0.03 7.01
C ALA A 99 1.59 -1.03 7.67
N THR A 100 1.15 -1.97 6.86
CA THR A 100 0.69 -3.28 7.32
C THR A 100 1.91 -4.10 7.71
N ILE A 101 2.01 -4.47 8.97
CA ILE A 101 3.10 -5.26 9.53
C ILE A 101 2.69 -6.73 9.59
N GLY A 102 3.56 -7.58 9.11
CA GLY A 102 3.44 -9.03 9.11
C GLY A 102 4.76 -9.70 8.65
N ARG A 103 4.90 -11.03 8.76
CA ARG A 103 3.88 -11.97 9.25
C ARG A 103 3.63 -11.83 10.77
N TYR A 104 4.65 -11.35 11.53
CA TYR A 104 4.58 -11.19 12.99
C TYR A 104 5.10 -9.82 13.41
N ALA A 105 4.20 -9.00 13.94
CA ALA A 105 4.49 -7.65 14.38
C ALA A 105 5.29 -7.64 15.69
N ASN A 106 6.08 -6.57 15.88
CA ASN A 106 7.00 -6.39 16.99
C ASN A 106 8.13 -7.46 16.98
N ARG A 107 8.72 -7.80 18.10
CA ARG A 107 9.96 -8.59 18.16
C ARG A 107 9.71 -10.03 18.58
N ILE A 108 10.41 -10.93 17.87
CA ILE A 108 10.62 -12.32 18.32
C ILE A 108 12.05 -12.39 18.86
N ASN A 109 12.17 -12.80 20.12
CA ASN A 109 13.43 -12.83 20.84
C ASN A 109 14.45 -13.72 20.12
N GLN A 110 15.64 -13.16 19.82
CA GLN A 110 16.71 -13.80 19.04
C GLN A 110 16.28 -14.35 17.66
N GLY A 111 15.08 -13.94 17.18
CA GLY A 111 14.49 -14.49 15.97
C GLY A 111 14.15 -15.97 16.08
N GLN A 112 13.94 -16.51 17.28
CA GLN A 112 13.68 -17.94 17.49
C GLN A 112 12.31 -18.19 18.10
N PHE A 113 11.64 -19.22 17.61
CA PHE A 113 10.44 -19.77 18.24
C PHE A 113 10.33 -21.26 17.98
N THR A 114 9.61 -21.96 18.84
CA THR A 114 9.30 -23.39 18.67
C THR A 114 7.82 -23.55 18.43
N LEU A 115 7.45 -24.31 17.42
CA LEU A 115 6.08 -24.64 17.07
C LEU A 115 6.01 -26.14 16.76
N ASP A 116 5.12 -26.86 17.44
CA ASP A 116 4.96 -28.33 17.31
C ASP A 116 6.28 -29.09 17.42
N SER A 117 7.11 -28.72 18.41
CA SER A 117 8.44 -29.28 18.68
C SER A 117 9.50 -29.04 17.59
N VAL A 118 9.20 -28.22 16.59
CA VAL A 118 10.16 -27.77 15.55
C VAL A 118 10.62 -26.37 15.90
N GLU A 119 11.95 -26.19 15.91
CA GLU A 119 12.58 -24.89 16.13
C GLU A 119 12.73 -24.16 14.78
N TYR A 120 12.33 -22.89 14.76
CA TYR A 120 12.45 -22.00 13.61
C TYR A 120 13.38 -20.85 13.94
N GLN A 121 14.28 -20.53 13.00
CA GLN A 121 15.19 -19.40 13.06
C GLN A 121 14.81 -18.37 12.00
N LEU A 122 14.45 -17.17 12.44
CA LEU A 122 14.15 -16.01 11.59
C LEU A 122 15.38 -15.10 11.47
N PRO A 123 15.44 -14.22 10.46
CA PRO A 123 16.44 -13.18 10.36
C PRO A 123 16.48 -12.28 11.60
N ARG A 124 17.68 -11.83 11.98
CA ARG A 124 17.88 -10.89 13.11
C ARG A 124 18.16 -9.51 12.57
N ASN A 125 17.12 -8.77 12.26
CA ASN A 125 17.20 -7.45 11.60
C ASN A 125 17.20 -6.27 12.58
N ASN A 126 17.04 -6.51 13.90
CA ASN A 126 16.99 -5.43 14.88
C ASN A 126 17.57 -5.87 16.24
N TYR A 127 18.77 -5.36 16.59
CA TYR A 127 19.46 -5.63 17.86
C TYR A 127 19.52 -7.10 18.26
N GLY A 128 19.71 -8.00 17.28
CA GLY A 128 19.78 -9.44 17.52
C GLY A 128 18.43 -10.15 17.62
N HIS A 129 17.31 -9.44 17.38
CA HIS A 129 15.96 -9.97 17.34
C HIS A 129 15.37 -9.89 15.94
N CYS A 130 14.30 -10.65 15.66
CA CYS A 130 13.48 -10.44 14.47
C CYS A 130 12.42 -9.38 14.77
N LEU A 131 12.41 -8.30 14.00
CA LEU A 131 11.45 -7.21 14.12
C LEU A 131 10.54 -7.18 12.89
N HIS A 132 9.24 -7.06 13.12
CA HIS A 132 8.23 -6.77 12.11
C HIS A 132 8.27 -7.70 10.90
N GLY A 133 8.44 -9.01 11.14
CA GLY A 133 8.44 -10.03 10.08
C GLY A 133 9.75 -10.18 9.32
N GLY A 134 10.83 -9.49 9.76
CA GLY A 134 12.14 -9.58 9.14
C GLY A 134 12.49 -8.44 8.19
N PRO A 135 13.68 -8.45 7.57
CA PRO A 135 14.17 -7.38 6.71
C PRO A 135 13.33 -7.15 5.44
N GLN A 136 12.58 -8.15 5.02
CA GLN A 136 11.66 -8.11 3.88
C GLN A 136 10.23 -8.47 4.32
N GLY A 137 9.81 -7.99 5.48
CA GLY A 137 8.45 -8.17 5.98
C GLY A 137 7.38 -7.51 5.10
N PHE A 138 6.12 -7.64 5.48
CA PHE A 138 4.97 -7.19 4.67
C PHE A 138 4.99 -5.70 4.32
N GLN A 139 5.64 -4.87 5.15
CA GLN A 139 5.83 -3.44 4.89
C GLN A 139 6.64 -3.13 3.64
N TYR A 140 7.37 -4.10 3.08
CA TYR A 140 8.16 -3.96 1.85
C TYR A 140 7.59 -4.76 0.67
N ARG A 141 6.41 -5.33 0.82
CA ARG A 141 5.75 -6.14 -0.21
C ARG A 141 4.67 -5.37 -0.95
N VAL A 142 4.45 -5.71 -2.22
CA VAL A 142 3.35 -5.16 -3.00
C VAL A 142 2.16 -6.09 -2.87
N PHE A 143 1.07 -5.59 -2.28
CA PHE A 143 -0.20 -6.29 -2.16
C PHE A 143 -0.99 -6.19 -3.47
N ASP A 144 -1.76 -7.21 -3.79
CA ASP A 144 -2.82 -7.12 -4.78
C ASP A 144 -3.97 -6.32 -4.16
N ALA A 145 -4.43 -5.28 -4.86
CA ALA A 145 -5.38 -4.31 -4.31
C ALA A 145 -6.66 -4.27 -5.13
N GLU A 146 -7.79 -4.28 -4.45
CA GLU A 146 -9.13 -4.17 -5.05
C GLU A 146 -9.94 -3.10 -4.31
N LEU A 147 -10.28 -2.02 -5.01
CA LEU A 147 -11.19 -1.00 -4.50
C LEU A 147 -12.62 -1.51 -4.63
N LEU A 148 -13.21 -1.98 -3.55
CA LEU A 148 -14.55 -2.60 -3.53
C LEU A 148 -15.65 -1.55 -3.73
N ASN A 149 -15.45 -0.36 -3.17
CA ASN A 149 -16.32 0.81 -3.31
C ASN A 149 -15.52 2.07 -2.87
N PRO A 150 -16.10 3.29 -2.95
CA PRO A 150 -15.37 4.52 -2.58
C PRO A 150 -14.86 4.58 -1.13
N GLN A 151 -15.30 3.69 -0.26
CA GLN A 151 -14.94 3.69 1.16
C GLN A 151 -14.21 2.41 1.60
N GLU A 152 -14.02 1.42 0.71
CA GLU A 152 -13.47 0.11 1.09
C GLU A 152 -12.40 -0.35 0.09
N LEU A 153 -11.22 -0.65 0.61
CA LEU A 153 -10.09 -1.22 -0.13
C LEU A 153 -9.72 -2.57 0.48
N GLN A 154 -9.69 -3.61 -0.33
CA GLN A 154 -9.13 -4.91 0.03
C GLN A 154 -7.72 -5.03 -0.50
N LEU A 155 -6.81 -5.44 0.36
CA LEU A 155 -5.41 -5.74 0.05
C LEU A 155 -5.15 -7.22 0.33
N THR A 156 -4.51 -7.92 -0.62
CA THR A 156 -4.20 -9.35 -0.46
C THR A 156 -2.71 -9.57 -0.71
N TYR A 157 -2.05 -10.28 0.21
CA TYR A 157 -0.68 -10.72 0.03
C TYR A 157 -0.56 -12.21 0.32
N ARG A 158 0.14 -12.92 -0.56
CA ARG A 158 0.51 -14.32 -0.36
C ARG A 158 2.01 -14.42 -0.12
N ALA A 159 2.37 -14.93 1.06
CA ALA A 159 3.75 -15.27 1.39
C ALA A 159 3.97 -16.77 1.28
N GLU A 160 5.07 -17.17 0.65
CA GLU A 160 5.41 -18.57 0.45
C GLU A 160 5.99 -19.21 1.72
N ASP A 161 5.91 -20.55 1.79
CA ASP A 161 6.56 -21.34 2.86
C ASP A 161 8.05 -21.02 2.93
N GLY A 162 8.54 -20.62 4.11
CA GLY A 162 9.94 -20.24 4.32
C GLY A 162 10.24 -18.76 4.05
N GLU A 163 9.29 -17.95 3.59
CA GLU A 163 9.54 -16.51 3.44
C GLU A 163 9.89 -15.90 4.80
N GLU A 164 11.02 -15.17 4.86
CA GLU A 164 11.63 -14.64 6.10
C GLU A 164 11.82 -15.70 7.20
N GLY A 165 11.86 -17.00 6.84
CA GLY A 165 12.03 -18.13 7.77
C GLY A 165 10.75 -18.61 8.43
N PHE A 166 9.59 -18.02 8.13
CA PHE A 166 8.31 -18.47 8.68
C PHE A 166 7.77 -19.71 7.93
N PRO A 167 7.26 -20.74 8.66
CA PRO A 167 6.67 -21.91 8.03
C PRO A 167 5.29 -21.65 7.44
N GLY A 168 4.96 -22.38 6.38
CA GLY A 168 3.65 -22.41 5.73
C GLY A 168 3.44 -21.30 4.72
N ASN A 169 2.77 -21.66 3.62
CA ASN A 169 2.17 -20.66 2.75
C ASN A 169 1.05 -19.96 3.49
N ILE A 170 0.96 -18.66 3.37
CA ILE A 170 -0.09 -17.88 4.00
C ILE A 170 -0.66 -16.88 2.99
N THR A 171 -1.99 -16.78 2.96
CA THR A 171 -2.69 -15.70 2.27
C THR A 171 -3.28 -14.77 3.32
N CYS A 172 -2.85 -13.52 3.31
CA CYS A 172 -3.36 -12.50 4.20
C CYS A 172 -4.22 -11.51 3.42
N LYS A 173 -5.40 -11.19 3.97
CA LYS A 173 -6.27 -10.13 3.48
C LYS A 173 -6.37 -9.04 4.53
N VAL A 174 -6.31 -7.79 4.08
CA VAL A 174 -6.52 -6.61 4.90
C VAL A 174 -7.63 -5.79 4.27
N LEU A 175 -8.77 -5.71 4.94
CA LEU A 175 -9.86 -4.84 4.53
C LEU A 175 -9.74 -3.53 5.30
N MET A 176 -9.54 -2.43 4.57
CA MET A 176 -9.54 -1.07 5.13
C MET A 176 -10.82 -0.36 4.72
N LYS A 177 -11.57 0.09 5.70
CA LYS A 177 -12.86 0.77 5.50
C LYS A 177 -12.87 2.12 6.19
N LEU A 178 -13.18 3.16 5.42
CA LEU A 178 -13.47 4.48 5.95
C LEU A 178 -14.98 4.59 6.21
N THR A 179 -15.36 4.65 7.49
CA THR A 179 -16.79 4.70 7.87
C THR A 179 -17.37 6.10 7.79
N ASP A 180 -18.71 6.19 7.82
CA ASP A 180 -19.41 7.48 7.75
C ASP A 180 -19.38 8.27 9.07
N ASP A 181 -18.94 7.65 10.14
CA ASP A 181 -18.69 8.30 11.43
C ASP A 181 -17.22 8.68 11.65
N ASN A 182 -16.45 8.74 10.52
CA ASN A 182 -15.05 9.16 10.47
C ASN A 182 -14.08 8.22 11.21
N ALA A 183 -14.35 6.92 11.21
CA ALA A 183 -13.43 5.91 11.69
C ALA A 183 -12.76 5.16 10.53
N ILE A 184 -11.52 4.72 10.73
CA ILE A 184 -10.84 3.77 9.86
C ILE A 184 -10.94 2.41 10.53
N ASP A 185 -11.73 1.51 9.95
CA ASP A 185 -11.85 0.12 10.37
C ASP A 185 -10.88 -0.75 9.57
N ILE A 186 -10.04 -1.52 10.25
CA ILE A 186 -9.05 -2.39 9.62
C ILE A 186 -9.27 -3.83 10.09
N GLN A 187 -9.63 -4.71 9.16
CA GLN A 187 -9.86 -6.11 9.43
C GLN A 187 -8.75 -6.94 8.79
N TYR A 188 -8.23 -7.91 9.55
CA TYR A 188 -7.20 -8.84 9.10
C TYR A 188 -7.76 -10.25 9.05
N GLU A 189 -7.52 -10.94 7.94
CA GLU A 189 -7.82 -12.35 7.73
C GLU A 189 -6.55 -13.06 7.25
N ALA A 190 -6.27 -14.24 7.77
CA ALA A 190 -5.13 -15.03 7.36
C ALA A 190 -5.50 -16.51 7.24
N GLU A 191 -5.18 -17.11 6.10
CA GLU A 191 -5.33 -18.53 5.84
C GLU A 191 -3.97 -19.16 5.55
N THR A 192 -3.69 -20.34 6.11
CA THR A 192 -2.42 -21.03 5.95
C THR A 192 -2.63 -22.52 5.71
N ASP A 193 -1.68 -23.14 5.00
CA ASP A 193 -1.66 -24.58 4.73
C ASP A 193 -0.87 -25.40 5.77
N LYS A 194 -0.13 -24.73 6.68
CA LYS A 194 0.63 -25.36 7.75
C LYS A 194 0.53 -24.54 9.03
N PRO A 195 0.78 -25.14 10.22
CA PRO A 195 0.97 -24.38 11.43
C PRO A 195 2.03 -23.29 11.26
N THR A 196 1.69 -22.06 11.65
CA THR A 196 2.57 -20.90 11.63
C THR A 196 2.17 -19.92 12.74
N ILE A 197 2.97 -18.87 12.92
CA ILE A 197 2.63 -17.79 13.84
C ILE A 197 2.23 -16.55 13.02
N VAL A 198 1.14 -15.90 13.46
CA VAL A 198 0.60 -14.70 12.80
C VAL A 198 0.26 -13.65 13.85
N ASN A 199 0.72 -12.43 13.63
CA ASN A 199 0.33 -11.27 14.40
C ASN A 199 0.46 -10.04 13.50
N MET A 200 -0.64 -9.51 13.01
CA MET A 200 -0.65 -8.38 12.08
C MET A 200 -1.11 -7.10 12.77
N THR A 201 -0.60 -5.96 12.30
CA THR A 201 -1.02 -4.65 12.76
C THR A 201 -0.82 -3.59 11.68
N ASN A 202 -1.41 -2.41 11.88
CA ASN A 202 -1.06 -1.19 11.15
C ASN A 202 -0.10 -0.35 11.99
N HIS A 203 0.90 0.24 11.34
CA HIS A 203 1.98 0.99 11.99
C HIS A 203 1.92 2.49 11.67
N SER A 204 0.72 3.06 11.67
CA SER A 204 0.55 4.51 11.48
C SER A 204 1.09 5.29 12.69
N TYR A 205 1.60 6.49 12.41
CA TYR A 205 2.00 7.49 13.38
C TYR A 205 1.15 8.75 13.18
N PHE A 206 0.53 9.22 14.25
CA PHE A 206 -0.35 10.39 14.26
C PHE A 206 0.27 11.56 15.01
#